data_23a02f92dc824aae8708acc5df499b90
#
_entry.id   23a02f92dc824aae8708acc5df499b90
#
_cell.length_a   1.000
_cell.length_b   1.000
_cell.length_c   1.000
_cell.angle_alpha   90.00
_cell.angle_beta   90.00
_cell.angle_gamma   90.00
#
_symmetry.space_group_name_H-M   'P 1'
#
loop_
_entity.id
_entity.type
_entity.pdbx_description
1 polymer ?
#
loop_
_entity_poly.entity_id
_entity_poly.type
_entity_poly.pdbx_seq_one_letter_code
_entity_poly.pdbx_strand_id
1 'polypeptide(L)'
;MKTVAAFYNALSNADGASAAASVVPEKRGIGPFSETSIHSFFSGLSTPLKLRSVSKEGTDSVIATYSYVRANGTACDGRAEVRTTYRYGKTLISRISALNGC
;
A
#
# COMPACT_ATOMS: atom_id res chain seq x y z
N MET A 1 1.14 11.13 -6.65
CA MET A 1 2.13 10.54 -5.71
C MET A 1 1.76 10.70 -4.25
N LYS A 2 1.07 11.77 -3.88
CA LYS A 2 0.63 11.95 -2.48
C LYS A 2 -0.26 10.82 -1.98
N THR A 3 -1.21 10.37 -2.81
CA THR A 3 -2.12 9.28 -2.44
C THR A 3 -1.36 7.99 -2.17
N VAL A 4 -0.38 7.65 -3.01
CA VAL A 4 0.42 6.44 -2.86
C VAL A 4 1.27 6.53 -1.60
N ALA A 5 1.93 7.66 -1.37
CA ALA A 5 2.72 7.87 -0.15
C ALA A 5 1.84 7.77 1.11
N ALA A 6 0.66 8.38 1.08
CA ALA A 6 -0.27 8.32 2.20
C ALA A 6 -0.74 6.90 2.48
N PHE A 7 -1.00 6.12 1.42
CA PHE A 7 -1.38 4.71 1.56
C PHE A 7 -0.28 3.91 2.27
N TYR A 8 0.96 4.01 1.81
CA TYR A 8 2.06 3.25 2.43
C TYR A 8 2.38 3.75 3.83
N ASN A 9 2.23 5.04 4.10
CA ASN A 9 2.38 5.55 5.46
C ASN A 9 1.31 4.99 6.40
N ALA A 10 0.08 4.83 5.92
CA ALA A 10 -0.97 4.18 6.69
C ALA A 10 -0.63 2.72 6.97
N LEU A 11 -0.06 1.99 5.99
CA LEU A 11 0.42 0.63 6.22
C LEU A 11 1.51 0.57 7.28
N SER A 12 2.39 1.57 7.31
CA SER A 12 3.45 1.66 8.32
C SER A 12 2.89 1.72 9.73
N ASN A 13 1.70 2.30 9.89
CA ASN A 13 1.02 2.43 11.18
C ASN A 13 -0.03 1.34 11.38
N ALA A 14 -0.12 0.36 10.49
CA ALA A 14 -1.17 -0.65 10.48
C ALA A 14 -2.58 -0.04 10.53
N ASP A 15 -2.73 1.14 9.94
CA ASP A 15 -3.98 1.90 9.93
C ASP A 15 -4.83 1.47 8.73
N GLY A 16 -5.61 0.42 8.93
CA GLY A 16 -6.44 -0.14 7.87
C GLY A 16 -7.47 0.84 7.33
N ALA A 17 -8.06 1.65 8.19
CA ALA A 17 -9.08 2.61 7.77
C ALA A 17 -8.50 3.66 6.81
N SER A 18 -7.37 4.26 7.17
CA SER A 18 -6.73 5.27 6.33
C SER A 18 -6.19 4.69 5.03
N ALA A 19 -5.62 3.48 5.09
CA ALA A 19 -5.13 2.80 3.90
C ALA A 19 -6.28 2.47 2.95
N ALA A 20 -7.37 1.90 3.44
CA ALA A 20 -8.54 1.57 2.62
C ALA A 20 -9.16 2.82 2.00
N ALA A 21 -9.14 3.95 2.69
CA ALA A 21 -9.68 5.20 2.17
C ALA A 21 -8.92 5.71 0.94
N SER A 22 -7.68 5.27 0.72
CA SER A 22 -6.88 5.64 -0.45
C SER A 22 -7.17 4.77 -1.67
N VAL A 23 -7.99 3.73 -1.54
CA VAL A 23 -8.30 2.76 -2.58
C VAL A 23 -9.70 3.02 -3.13
N VAL A 24 -9.93 2.67 -4.40
CA VAL A 24 -11.26 2.82 -5.00
C VAL A 24 -12.32 2.07 -4.20
N PRO A 25 -13.55 2.61 -4.07
CA PRO A 25 -14.58 2.01 -3.21
C PRO A 25 -14.90 0.56 -3.50
N GLU A 26 -14.88 0.16 -4.76
CA GLU A 26 -15.22 -1.20 -5.16
C GLU A 26 -14.24 -2.25 -4.65
N LYS A 27 -13.06 -1.86 -4.20
CA LYS A 27 -12.06 -2.78 -3.67
C LYS A 27 -11.92 -2.71 -2.14
N ARG A 28 -12.56 -1.75 -1.51
CA ARG A 28 -12.56 -1.65 -0.04
C ARG A 28 -13.42 -2.77 0.54
N GLY A 29 -13.00 -3.31 1.66
CA GLY A 29 -13.75 -4.37 2.32
C GLY A 29 -13.64 -5.73 1.66
N ILE A 30 -12.84 -5.87 0.61
CA ILE A 30 -12.66 -7.13 -0.11
C ILE A 30 -11.19 -7.52 -0.08
N GLY A 31 -10.90 -8.76 0.35
CA GLY A 31 -9.56 -9.32 0.30
C GLY A 31 -8.49 -8.44 0.95
N PRO A 32 -7.35 -8.23 0.28
CA PRO A 32 -6.21 -7.54 0.90
C PRO A 32 -6.42 -6.05 1.13
N PHE A 33 -7.48 -5.45 0.60
CA PHE A 33 -7.77 -4.03 0.79
C PHE A 33 -8.79 -3.75 1.88
N SER A 34 -9.25 -4.77 2.62
CA SER A 34 -10.15 -4.55 3.74
C SER A 34 -9.38 -3.97 4.93
N GLU A 35 -10.03 -3.12 5.72
CA GLU A 35 -9.42 -2.55 6.92
C GLU A 35 -8.89 -3.64 7.85
N THR A 36 -9.67 -4.69 8.06
CA THR A 36 -9.31 -5.78 8.96
C THR A 36 -8.08 -6.53 8.47
N SER A 37 -8.03 -6.86 7.18
CA SER A 37 -6.88 -7.57 6.60
C SER A 37 -5.61 -6.74 6.67
N ILE A 38 -5.71 -5.44 6.37
CA ILE A 38 -4.57 -4.52 6.44
C ILE A 38 -4.07 -4.41 7.88
N HIS A 39 -4.97 -4.16 8.81
CA HIS A 39 -4.60 -4.05 10.22
C HIS A 39 -3.95 -5.33 10.74
N SER A 40 -4.57 -6.48 10.47
CA SER A 40 -4.06 -7.77 10.95
C SER A 40 -2.68 -8.09 10.42
N PHE A 41 -2.46 -7.90 9.12
CA PHE A 41 -1.16 -8.21 8.53
C PHE A 41 -0.08 -7.26 9.01
N PHE A 42 -0.32 -5.95 8.93
CA PHE A 42 0.72 -4.96 9.20
C PHE A 42 0.98 -4.76 10.69
N SER A 43 0.01 -5.00 11.56
CA SER A 43 0.24 -4.95 13.00
C SER A 43 1.06 -6.13 13.51
N GLY A 44 1.06 -7.25 12.77
CA GLY A 44 1.82 -8.45 13.13
C GLY A 44 3.28 -8.44 12.68
N LEU A 45 3.73 -7.40 11.97
CA LEU A 45 5.10 -7.34 11.49
C LEU A 45 6.08 -7.10 12.63
N SER A 46 7.23 -7.79 12.55
CA SER A 46 8.32 -7.62 13.52
C SER A 46 8.92 -6.22 13.40
N THR A 47 9.12 -5.75 12.17
CA THR A 47 9.49 -4.35 11.89
C THR A 47 8.41 -3.77 10.96
N PRO A 48 7.80 -2.65 11.33
CA PRO A 48 6.76 -2.04 10.51
C PRO A 48 7.23 -1.72 9.10
N LEU A 49 6.30 -1.69 8.15
CA LEU A 49 6.59 -1.31 6.79
C LEU A 49 7.14 0.12 6.75
N LYS A 50 8.19 0.31 5.99
CA LYS A 50 8.80 1.62 5.75
C LYS A 50 8.83 1.88 4.25
N LEU A 51 8.17 2.95 3.83
CA LEU A 51 8.24 3.40 2.45
C LEU A 51 9.60 4.01 2.19
N ARG A 52 10.31 3.51 1.18
CA ARG A 52 11.64 3.99 0.83
C ARG A 52 11.61 5.03 -0.26
N SER A 53 10.83 4.78 -1.31
CA SER A 53 10.72 5.74 -2.42
C SER A 53 9.43 5.54 -3.19
N VAL A 54 8.99 6.62 -3.81
CA VAL A 54 7.87 6.62 -4.75
C VAL A 54 8.35 7.38 -5.98
N SER A 55 8.33 6.75 -7.14
CA SER A 55 8.75 7.40 -8.38
C SER A 55 7.66 7.26 -9.43
N LYS A 56 7.46 8.34 -10.19
CA LYS A 56 6.47 8.38 -11.24
C LYS A 56 6.96 7.55 -12.43
N GLU A 57 6.13 6.62 -12.91
CA GLU A 57 6.47 5.79 -14.06
C GLU A 57 5.70 6.23 -15.30
N GLY A 58 4.44 6.62 -15.13
CA GLY A 58 3.57 7.08 -16.19
C GLY A 58 2.53 8.04 -15.66
N THR A 59 1.53 8.38 -16.47
CA THR A 59 0.50 9.33 -16.07
C THR A 59 -0.29 8.84 -14.86
N ASP A 60 -0.63 7.54 -14.86
CA ASP A 60 -1.47 6.93 -13.81
C ASP A 60 -0.76 5.82 -13.07
N SER A 61 0.57 5.82 -13.06
CA SER A 61 1.34 4.71 -12.54
C SER A 61 2.59 5.21 -11.81
N VAL A 62 2.84 4.67 -10.63
CA VAL A 62 4.04 4.97 -9.84
C VAL A 62 4.65 3.67 -9.35
N ILE A 63 5.98 3.69 -9.14
CA ILE A 63 6.69 2.58 -8.53
C ILE A 63 6.98 2.95 -7.09
N ALA A 64 6.53 2.10 -6.18
CA ALA A 64 6.81 2.25 -4.75
C ALA A 64 7.81 1.19 -4.32
N THR A 65 8.82 1.58 -3.56
CA THR A 65 9.75 0.65 -2.93
C THR A 65 9.61 0.77 -1.42
N TYR A 66 9.62 -0.37 -0.74
CA TYR A 66 9.37 -0.43 0.70
C TYR A 66 10.10 -1.62 1.32
N SER A 67 10.19 -1.62 2.64
CA SER A 67 10.77 -2.75 3.35
C SER A 67 10.01 -3.00 4.64
N TYR A 68 10.00 -4.25 5.08
CA TYR A 68 9.45 -4.64 6.38
C TYR A 68 10.07 -5.96 6.81
N VAL A 69 9.86 -6.34 8.07
CA VAL A 69 10.29 -7.63 8.59
C VAL A 69 9.06 -8.36 9.10
N ARG A 70 8.85 -9.57 8.59
CA ARG A 70 7.70 -10.42 8.99
C ARG A 70 7.85 -10.90 10.43
N ALA A 71 6.75 -11.37 11.01
CA ALA A 71 6.72 -11.91 12.37
C ALA A 71 7.75 -13.03 12.57
N ASN A 72 8.07 -13.79 11.52
CA ASN A 72 9.05 -14.87 11.58
C ASN A 72 10.50 -14.39 11.44
N GLY A 73 10.73 -13.07 11.36
CA GLY A 73 12.06 -12.51 11.23
C GLY A 73 12.56 -12.35 9.79
N THR A 74 11.79 -12.76 8.79
CA THR A 74 12.19 -12.64 7.39
C THR A 74 12.05 -11.20 6.90
N ALA A 75 13.16 -10.61 6.46
CA ALA A 75 13.15 -9.27 5.87
C ALA A 75 12.62 -9.34 4.45
N CYS A 76 11.85 -8.32 4.05
CA CYS A 76 11.30 -8.23 2.71
C CYS A 76 11.50 -6.82 2.16
N ASP A 77 12.22 -6.72 1.05
CA ASP A 77 12.40 -5.46 0.32
C ASP A 77 11.47 -5.52 -0.88
N GLY A 78 10.38 -4.77 -0.82
CA GLY A 78 9.32 -4.83 -1.80
C GLY A 78 9.40 -3.75 -2.85
N ARG A 79 8.85 -4.07 -4.01
CA ARG A 79 8.68 -3.14 -5.11
C ARG A 79 7.35 -3.40 -5.77
N ALA A 80 6.56 -2.37 -5.98
CA ALA A 80 5.23 -2.51 -6.54
C ALA A 80 4.93 -1.42 -7.55
N GLU A 81 4.21 -1.80 -8.60
CA GLU A 81 3.58 -0.83 -9.50
C GLU A 81 2.21 -0.50 -8.91
N VAL A 82 1.96 0.78 -8.69
CA VAL A 82 0.69 1.26 -8.15
C VAL A 82 0.00 2.10 -9.21
N ARG A 83 -1.18 1.65 -9.63
CA ARG A 83 -2.00 2.38 -10.58
C ARG A 83 -3.03 3.21 -9.84
N THR A 84 -3.25 4.42 -10.34
CA THR A 84 -4.18 5.36 -9.74
C THR A 84 -5.25 5.78 -10.73
N THR A 85 -6.36 6.26 -10.21
CA THR A 85 -7.44 6.83 -11.01
C THR A 85 -8.00 8.05 -10.31
N TYR A 86 -8.57 8.98 -11.07
CA TYR A 86 -9.16 10.19 -10.50
C TYR A 86 -10.68 10.02 -10.46
N ARG A 87 -11.24 10.01 -9.26
CA ARG A 87 -12.69 9.89 -9.05
C ARG A 87 -13.12 10.75 -7.87
N TYR A 88 -14.33 11.25 -7.94
CA TYR A 88 -14.92 12.00 -6.81
C TYR A 88 -14.06 13.18 -6.37
N GLY A 89 -13.36 13.81 -7.31
CA GLY A 89 -12.50 14.96 -7.03
C GLY A 89 -11.19 14.63 -6.39
N LYS A 90 -10.78 13.36 -6.36
CA LYS A 90 -9.51 12.96 -5.74
C LYS A 90 -8.87 11.77 -6.46
N THR A 91 -7.58 11.59 -6.21
CA THR A 91 -6.81 10.46 -6.73
C THR A 91 -6.95 9.27 -5.79
N LEU A 92 -7.30 8.11 -6.34
CA LEU A 92 -7.45 6.86 -5.61
C LEU A 92 -6.62 5.76 -6.25
N ILE A 93 -6.20 4.80 -5.45
CA ILE A 93 -5.46 3.63 -5.94
C ILE A 93 -6.46 2.65 -6.54
N SER A 94 -6.23 2.25 -7.80
CA SER A 94 -7.08 1.30 -8.50
C SER A 94 -6.48 -0.11 -8.54
N ARG A 95 -5.15 -0.23 -8.47
CA ARG A 95 -4.47 -1.51 -8.54
C ARG A 95 -3.06 -1.43 -7.98
N ILE A 96 -2.63 -2.51 -7.33
CA ILE A 96 -1.25 -2.67 -6.87
C ILE A 96 -0.76 -4.03 -7.35
N SER A 97 0.38 -4.03 -8.03
CA SER A 97 1.02 -5.25 -8.53
C SER A 97 2.41 -5.37 -7.94
N ALA A 98 2.63 -6.39 -7.11
CA ALA A 98 3.95 -6.65 -6.57
C ALA A 98 4.88 -7.13 -7.69
N LEU A 99 6.06 -6.53 -7.79
CA LEU A 99 7.02 -6.81 -8.85
C LEU A 99 8.09 -7.83 -8.46
N ASN A 100 8.22 -8.12 -7.16
CA ASN A 100 9.26 -9.03 -6.66
C ASN A 100 8.79 -9.97 -5.54
N GLY A 101 7.51 -10.25 -5.48
CA GLY A 101 6.96 -11.22 -4.54
C GLY A 101 6.74 -10.72 -3.12
N CYS A 102 7.07 -9.49 -2.85
CA CYS A 102 6.76 -8.85 -1.58
C CYS A 102 5.64 -7.85 -1.74
#